data_5dc727a1094d86df388ab94143bdf6b2
#
_entry.id   5dc727a1094d86df388ab94143bdf6b2
#
_cell.length_a   1.000
_cell.length_b   1.000
_cell.length_c   1.000
_cell.angle_alpha   90.00
_cell.angle_beta   90.00
_cell.angle_gamma   90.00
#
_symmetry.space_group_name_H-M   'P 1'
#
loop_
_entity.id
_entity.type
_entity.pdbx_description
1 polymer ?
#
loop_
_entity_poly.entity_id
_entity_poly.type
_entity_poly.pdbx_seq_one_letter_code
_entity_poly.pdbx_strand_id
1 'polypeptide(L)'
;PNGSGYDADAIQTLEGLDAVRKRPGMYIGGTGGPGLMHLVWELVDNAVDEAAAGFARKIEITLHRDHSVEVADDGRGIPVDRHAKRKISALEVVLTELHAGGKFGGGAYGASGGLHGVGASVVNALSTKLVAQVDRDGHTHELSFKERVAGHFSGSAFKAGHDLARVKRISKNKTGTRIRFWPDREIFDEEAHIDAEEIRERIVQSCFLVPGVKVVLVDKRAGGAEPFEFVSRGGLADLVDHLSVGDNACEIIPLSGISEFTERVPVNGKMSDVDRECTVEVALRWVKGYDPRVESFVNTIPTSHGGTHSAGFDRALPRAVNDVLLKDTRKLAKLARENKHRATKDDVQEGLVAALKVVFPEPQFRGQTKQELGTPAVEKIVYEVVKGGLTDWFGGGGPKTHINAVRDKLTNAVINRVTSKQMLETRRKAASMGSTGMPDKLADCRTHGPDSELIIVEGDSAAGPAKAGRNSANTAILPLRGKVVNAGKATLKQVLDNAEAQALFTAIGAGSGNDFDIDAARYGRIVILCDADVDGSHIRCLLLTLIHKYMCPLLTEGRVFAAQPPLYSLRVGDTVHRAFTDEERDEITASLAQGGRKVENLRWNRFKGLGEMN
;
A
#
# COMPACT_ATOMS: atom_id res chain seq x y z
N PRO A 1 -39.19 18.47 34.49
CA PRO A 1 -38.64 18.24 33.21
C PRO A 1 -37.33 18.97 33.12
N ASN A 2 -36.25 18.21 33.28
CA ASN A 2 -34.90 18.71 33.35
C ASN A 2 -34.43 19.11 31.94
N GLY A 3 -34.18 20.39 31.73
CA GLY A 3 -33.43 20.90 30.57
C GLY A 3 -32.03 20.29 30.58
N SER A 4 -31.71 19.54 29.55
CA SER A 4 -30.31 19.18 29.25
C SER A 4 -29.55 20.50 29.07
N GLY A 5 -28.55 20.74 29.91
CA GLY A 5 -27.71 21.95 29.84
C GLY A 5 -26.82 22.02 28.60
N TYR A 6 -27.43 21.94 27.42
CA TYR A 6 -26.79 22.24 26.15
C TYR A 6 -27.16 23.69 25.79
N ASP A 7 -26.37 24.62 26.30
CA ASP A 7 -26.46 26.04 26.03
C ASP A 7 -25.22 26.54 25.29
N ALA A 8 -25.15 27.84 25.03
CA ALA A 8 -24.03 28.44 24.31
C ALA A 8 -22.67 28.23 25.03
N ASP A 9 -22.68 28.09 26.35
CA ASP A 9 -21.48 27.89 27.16
C ASP A 9 -20.95 26.44 27.06
N ALA A 10 -21.79 25.48 26.62
CA ALA A 10 -21.40 24.13 26.34
C ALA A 10 -20.64 23.97 25.01
N ILE A 11 -20.65 24.99 24.15
CA ILE A 11 -19.92 25.02 22.87
C ILE A 11 -18.48 25.48 23.11
N GLN A 12 -17.55 24.49 23.15
CA GLN A 12 -16.13 24.77 23.25
C GLN A 12 -15.54 25.04 21.85
N THR A 13 -14.95 26.22 21.65
CA THR A 13 -14.12 26.54 20.48
C THR A 13 -12.66 26.21 20.80
N LEU A 14 -12.03 25.42 19.92
CA LEU A 14 -10.61 25.11 20.00
C LEU A 14 -9.89 25.90 18.92
N GLU A 15 -8.86 26.64 19.31
CA GLU A 15 -8.07 27.45 18.39
C GLU A 15 -6.62 26.97 18.31
N GLY A 16 -6.00 27.15 17.15
CA GLY A 16 -4.57 26.92 16.94
C GLY A 16 -4.11 25.49 17.28
N LEU A 17 -2.96 25.39 17.93
CA LEU A 17 -2.29 24.12 18.24
C LEU A 17 -3.04 23.27 19.29
N ASP A 18 -3.89 23.86 20.10
CA ASP A 18 -4.67 23.12 21.09
C ASP A 18 -5.75 22.24 20.46
N ALA A 19 -6.29 22.66 19.31
CA ALA A 19 -7.20 21.84 18.51
C ALA A 19 -6.53 20.54 18.05
N VAL A 20 -5.26 20.62 17.65
CA VAL A 20 -4.45 19.46 17.21
C VAL A 20 -4.25 18.48 18.37
N ARG A 21 -3.86 18.97 19.55
CA ARG A 21 -3.64 18.12 20.73
C ARG A 21 -4.90 17.40 21.21
N LYS A 22 -6.04 18.10 21.17
CA LYS A 22 -7.30 17.51 21.65
C LYS A 22 -7.85 16.46 20.68
N ARG A 23 -7.53 16.55 19.38
CA ARG A 23 -7.99 15.60 18.35
C ARG A 23 -6.87 15.27 17.36
N PRO A 24 -5.77 14.64 17.82
CA PRO A 24 -4.62 14.34 16.96
C PRO A 24 -5.00 13.46 15.77
N GLY A 25 -5.93 12.51 15.94
CA GLY A 25 -6.39 11.63 14.87
C GLY A 25 -6.95 12.34 13.64
N MET A 26 -7.45 13.59 13.77
CA MET A 26 -7.91 14.37 12.61
C MET A 26 -6.75 14.87 11.73
N TYR A 27 -5.54 14.99 12.29
CA TYR A 27 -4.37 15.56 11.61
C TYR A 27 -3.34 14.49 11.22
N ILE A 28 -3.18 13.46 12.05
CA ILE A 28 -2.17 12.40 11.86
C ILE A 28 -2.76 10.99 11.76
N GLY A 29 -4.09 10.86 11.67
CA GLY A 29 -4.79 9.58 11.46
C GLY A 29 -4.94 8.72 12.72
N GLY A 30 -4.20 8.98 13.80
CA GLY A 30 -4.26 8.22 15.06
C GLY A 30 -3.09 8.52 15.98
N THR A 31 -3.02 7.84 17.14
CA THR A 31 -1.98 7.99 18.17
C THR A 31 -1.00 6.82 18.25
N GLY A 32 -1.21 5.79 17.44
CA GLY A 32 -0.30 4.64 17.32
C GLY A 32 0.95 4.92 16.50
N GLY A 33 1.71 3.87 16.19
CA GLY A 33 2.94 3.94 15.38
C GLY A 33 2.79 4.74 14.08
N PRO A 34 1.78 4.50 13.25
CA PRO A 34 1.58 5.26 12.01
C PRO A 34 1.39 6.77 12.24
N GLY A 35 0.66 7.18 13.31
CA GLY A 35 0.49 8.59 13.65
C GLY A 35 1.78 9.23 14.13
N LEU A 36 2.61 8.51 14.88
CA LEU A 36 3.93 8.98 15.29
C LEU A 36 4.87 9.13 14.08
N MET A 37 4.87 8.16 13.16
CA MET A 37 5.63 8.23 11.92
C MET A 37 5.19 9.40 11.04
N HIS A 38 3.90 9.78 11.08
CA HIS A 38 3.40 10.92 10.33
C HIS A 38 4.12 12.23 10.68
N LEU A 39 4.52 12.43 11.95
CA LEU A 39 5.32 13.61 12.35
C LEU A 39 6.67 13.66 11.63
N VAL A 40 7.29 12.51 11.42
CA VAL A 40 8.56 12.40 10.67
C VAL A 40 8.31 12.75 9.20
N TRP A 41 7.22 12.21 8.63
CA TRP A 41 6.88 12.44 7.23
C TRP A 41 6.60 13.91 6.93
N GLU A 42 5.93 14.64 7.80
CA GLU A 42 5.67 16.07 7.60
C GLU A 42 6.96 16.89 7.46
N LEU A 43 8.00 16.54 8.20
CA LEU A 43 9.30 17.23 8.08
C LEU A 43 10.10 16.74 6.88
N VAL A 44 10.11 15.42 6.62
CA VAL A 44 10.80 14.84 5.46
C VAL A 44 10.17 15.35 4.17
N ASP A 45 8.85 15.36 4.05
CA ASP A 45 8.15 15.84 2.86
C ASP A 45 8.42 17.35 2.61
N ASN A 46 8.58 18.16 3.66
CA ASN A 46 9.01 19.56 3.50
C ASN A 46 10.42 19.68 2.92
N ALA A 47 11.37 18.85 3.36
CA ALA A 47 12.72 18.81 2.83
C ALA A 47 12.75 18.25 1.39
N VAL A 48 11.93 17.24 1.08
CA VAL A 48 11.76 16.69 -0.27
C VAL A 48 11.14 17.72 -1.21
N ASP A 49 10.19 18.54 -0.76
CA ASP A 49 9.63 19.65 -1.55
C ASP A 49 10.69 20.71 -1.90
N GLU A 50 11.60 21.04 -0.99
CA GLU A 50 12.77 21.92 -1.29
C GLU A 50 13.67 21.30 -2.34
N ALA A 51 13.90 19.98 -2.26
CA ALA A 51 14.68 19.27 -3.26
C ALA A 51 13.97 19.18 -4.61
N ALA A 52 12.67 18.89 -4.63
CA ALA A 52 11.87 18.86 -5.86
C ALA A 52 11.79 20.23 -6.56
N ALA A 53 11.81 21.31 -5.78
CA ALA A 53 11.91 22.66 -6.28
C ALA A 53 13.36 23.05 -6.75
N GLY A 54 14.32 22.13 -6.63
CA GLY A 54 15.71 22.31 -7.09
C GLY A 54 16.61 23.07 -6.11
N PHE A 55 16.18 23.36 -4.90
CA PHE A 55 16.93 24.16 -3.93
C PHE A 55 17.72 23.31 -2.92
N ALA A 56 17.26 22.10 -2.56
CA ALA A 56 18.00 21.19 -1.71
C ALA A 56 18.64 20.06 -2.53
N ARG A 57 19.83 19.63 -2.11
CA ARG A 57 20.57 18.50 -2.68
C ARG A 57 20.88 17.41 -1.67
N LYS A 58 20.80 17.76 -0.38
CA LYS A 58 21.01 16.82 0.72
C LYS A 58 19.91 16.96 1.75
N ILE A 59 19.38 15.81 2.17
CA ILE A 59 18.46 15.69 3.31
C ILE A 59 19.12 14.73 4.29
N GLU A 60 19.11 15.08 5.58
CA GLU A 60 19.67 14.24 6.64
C GLU A 60 18.61 14.03 7.73
N ILE A 61 18.35 12.76 8.06
CA ILE A 61 17.42 12.36 9.10
C ILE A 61 18.24 11.70 10.20
N THR A 62 18.14 12.19 11.43
CA THR A 62 18.85 11.62 12.57
C THR A 62 17.86 11.18 13.65
N LEU A 63 17.91 9.91 14.02
CA LEU A 63 17.22 9.34 15.17
C LEU A 63 18.15 9.35 16.37
N HIS A 64 17.84 10.15 17.37
CA HIS A 64 18.71 10.35 18.54
C HIS A 64 18.41 9.37 19.68
N ARG A 65 19.39 9.15 20.56
CA ARG A 65 19.26 8.28 21.76
C ARG A 65 18.18 8.72 22.74
N ASP A 66 17.86 10.01 22.76
CA ASP A 66 16.83 10.61 23.61
C ASP A 66 15.42 10.56 22.96
N HIS A 67 15.25 9.67 21.98
CA HIS A 67 14.02 9.47 21.22
C HIS A 67 13.54 10.70 20.43
N SER A 68 14.37 11.73 20.27
CA SER A 68 14.09 12.83 19.36
C SER A 68 14.45 12.48 17.92
N VAL A 69 13.80 13.14 16.98
CA VAL A 69 14.08 13.06 15.56
C VAL A 69 14.51 14.41 15.06
N GLU A 70 15.53 14.43 14.22
CA GLU A 70 16.03 15.63 13.56
C GLU A 70 15.99 15.42 12.05
N VAL A 71 15.39 16.37 11.33
CA VAL A 71 15.40 16.42 9.87
C VAL A 71 16.09 17.71 9.44
N ALA A 72 17.08 17.61 8.57
CA ALA A 72 17.85 18.73 8.07
C ALA A 72 17.92 18.70 6.54
N ASP A 73 17.79 19.85 5.91
CA ASP A 73 18.01 20.06 4.48
C ASP A 73 19.00 21.20 4.22
N ASP A 74 19.59 21.23 3.04
CA ASP A 74 20.45 22.30 2.55
C ASP A 74 19.73 23.24 1.56
N GLY A 75 18.40 23.34 1.66
CA GLY A 75 17.55 24.19 0.84
C GLY A 75 17.68 25.68 1.14
N ARG A 76 16.69 26.48 0.75
CA ARG A 76 16.70 27.94 0.92
C ARG A 76 16.64 28.40 2.38
N GLY A 77 16.22 27.55 3.30
CA GLY A 77 15.90 27.90 4.67
C GLY A 77 14.56 28.63 4.79
N ILE A 78 13.78 28.33 5.83
CA ILE A 78 12.54 29.03 6.15
C ILE A 78 12.84 30.52 6.33
N PRO A 79 12.02 31.46 5.82
CA PRO A 79 12.22 32.89 6.04
C PRO A 79 12.30 33.25 7.52
N VAL A 80 13.26 34.08 7.87
CA VAL A 80 13.53 34.51 9.25
C VAL A 80 13.01 35.94 9.53
N ASP A 81 12.58 36.66 8.49
CA ASP A 81 12.02 38.00 8.59
C ASP A 81 10.72 38.03 9.38
N ARG A 82 10.38 39.21 9.92
CA ARG A 82 9.11 39.43 10.61
C ARG A 82 7.94 39.41 9.62
N HIS A 83 6.95 38.55 9.88
CA HIS A 83 5.72 38.50 9.11
C HIS A 83 4.91 39.78 9.24
N ALA A 84 4.55 40.42 8.13
CA ALA A 84 3.97 41.78 8.10
C ALA A 84 2.70 41.92 8.96
N LYS A 85 1.80 40.94 8.96
CA LYS A 85 0.54 40.96 9.71
C LYS A 85 0.70 40.47 11.16
N ARG A 86 1.50 39.41 11.40
CA ARG A 86 1.61 38.74 12.72
C ARG A 86 2.63 39.39 13.65
N LYS A 87 3.58 40.17 13.12
CA LYS A 87 4.64 40.86 13.86
C LYS A 87 5.62 39.93 14.62
N ILE A 88 5.57 38.62 14.36
CA ILE A 88 6.53 37.61 14.81
C ILE A 88 7.33 37.10 13.59
N SER A 89 8.36 36.29 13.81
CA SER A 89 9.16 35.72 12.69
C SER A 89 8.33 34.82 11.81
N ALA A 90 8.62 34.76 10.52
CA ALA A 90 7.95 33.81 9.60
C ALA A 90 8.22 32.35 10.03
N LEU A 91 9.39 32.05 10.59
CA LEU A 91 9.70 30.75 11.19
C LEU A 91 8.71 30.38 12.30
N GLU A 92 8.42 31.31 13.20
CA GLU A 92 7.44 31.10 14.27
C GLU A 92 6.02 30.89 13.70
N VAL A 93 5.61 31.71 12.73
CA VAL A 93 4.30 31.58 12.07
C VAL A 93 4.11 30.19 11.50
N VAL A 94 5.10 29.67 10.76
CA VAL A 94 5.04 28.32 10.14
C VAL A 94 4.93 27.21 11.18
N LEU A 95 5.52 27.40 12.37
CA LEU A 95 5.55 26.38 13.42
C LEU A 95 4.39 26.50 14.43
N THR A 96 3.62 27.61 14.41
CA THR A 96 2.55 27.84 15.40
C THR A 96 1.16 28.03 14.79
N GLU A 97 1.06 28.43 13.52
CA GLU A 97 -0.22 28.69 12.89
C GLU A 97 -0.61 27.55 11.93
N LEU A 98 -1.85 27.10 12.05
CA LEU A 98 -2.44 26.19 11.08
C LEU A 98 -2.74 26.95 9.79
N HIS A 99 -2.55 26.29 8.65
CA HIS A 99 -2.75 26.87 7.31
C HIS A 99 -1.81 28.07 7.03
N ALA A 100 -0.59 28.01 7.57
CA ALA A 100 0.47 28.96 7.28
C ALA A 100 1.60 28.30 6.49
N GLY A 101 2.03 28.92 5.39
CA GLY A 101 3.14 28.41 4.60
C GLY A 101 3.31 29.13 3.27
N GLY A 102 4.51 29.02 2.67
CA GLY A 102 4.84 29.61 1.37
C GLY A 102 4.32 28.84 0.15
N LYS A 103 3.56 27.76 0.37
CA LYS A 103 3.07 26.85 -0.71
C LYS A 103 1.67 27.24 -1.21
N PHE A 104 1.02 28.22 -0.62
CA PHE A 104 -0.27 28.75 -1.06
C PHE A 104 -0.09 29.73 -2.21
N GLY A 105 -0.78 29.52 -3.32
CA GLY A 105 -0.86 30.49 -4.43
C GLY A 105 0.23 30.40 -5.49
N GLY A 106 0.91 29.28 -5.64
CA GLY A 106 1.74 28.99 -6.83
C GLY A 106 3.04 29.77 -7.00
N GLY A 107 3.41 30.66 -6.06
CA GLY A 107 4.51 31.61 -6.29
C GLY A 107 5.92 31.10 -6.01
N ALA A 108 6.13 30.28 -4.99
CA ALA A 108 7.47 29.84 -4.56
C ALA A 108 7.74 28.36 -4.84
N TYR A 109 6.70 27.56 -5.03
CA TYR A 109 6.73 26.13 -5.32
C TYR A 109 5.73 25.85 -6.45
N GLY A 110 6.22 25.51 -7.64
CA GLY A 110 5.38 25.21 -8.80
C GLY A 110 4.49 23.98 -8.60
N ALA A 111 5.03 22.96 -7.89
CA ALA A 111 4.32 21.75 -7.48
C ALA A 111 4.94 21.23 -6.20
N SER A 112 4.16 20.99 -5.17
CA SER A 112 4.63 20.50 -3.87
C SER A 112 3.74 19.38 -3.33
N GLY A 113 4.29 18.52 -2.47
CA GLY A 113 3.55 17.50 -1.73
C GLY A 113 2.78 18.09 -0.55
N GLY A 114 3.30 19.16 0.06
CA GLY A 114 2.67 19.85 1.18
C GLY A 114 1.61 20.85 0.73
N LEU A 115 0.34 20.45 0.73
CA LEU A 115 -0.77 21.28 0.22
C LEU A 115 -1.52 22.09 1.29
N HIS A 116 -1.45 21.69 2.56
CA HIS A 116 -2.34 22.22 3.60
C HIS A 116 -1.70 23.23 4.54
N GLY A 117 -0.36 23.37 4.54
CA GLY A 117 0.37 24.30 5.40
C GLY A 117 0.15 24.06 6.90
N VAL A 118 -0.05 22.80 7.30
CA VAL A 118 -0.30 22.43 8.70
C VAL A 118 0.79 21.51 9.28
N GLY A 119 1.60 20.84 8.46
CA GLY A 119 2.49 19.76 8.89
C GLY A 119 3.47 20.17 9.98
N ALA A 120 4.27 21.23 9.77
CA ALA A 120 5.26 21.68 10.75
C ALA A 120 4.62 22.15 12.06
N SER A 121 3.46 22.81 12.01
CA SER A 121 2.72 23.24 13.19
C SER A 121 2.09 22.05 13.95
N VAL A 122 1.66 21.00 13.25
CA VAL A 122 1.20 19.75 13.85
C VAL A 122 2.34 19.03 14.58
N VAL A 123 3.55 18.96 13.99
CA VAL A 123 4.73 18.42 14.68
C VAL A 123 5.02 19.17 15.99
N ASN A 124 4.97 20.51 15.97
CA ASN A 124 5.14 21.32 17.17
C ASN A 124 4.03 21.07 18.20
N ALA A 125 2.78 20.97 17.75
CA ALA A 125 1.62 20.74 18.63
C ALA A 125 1.72 19.43 19.41
N LEU A 126 2.27 18.39 18.78
CA LEU A 126 2.36 17.02 19.32
C LEU A 126 3.75 16.69 19.89
N SER A 127 4.56 17.71 20.17
CA SER A 127 5.89 17.60 20.76
C SER A 127 5.96 18.28 22.12
N THR A 128 6.70 17.70 23.06
CA THR A 128 7.05 18.36 24.34
C THR A 128 8.09 19.46 24.14
N LYS A 129 8.97 19.24 23.14
CA LYS A 129 10.04 20.15 22.77
C LYS A 129 10.26 20.12 21.26
N LEU A 130 10.50 21.29 20.67
CA LEU A 130 10.95 21.42 19.30
C LEU A 130 12.04 22.49 19.23
N VAL A 131 13.08 22.23 18.42
CA VAL A 131 14.16 23.18 18.14
C VAL A 131 14.27 23.33 16.63
N ALA A 132 14.08 24.54 16.14
CA ALA A 132 14.22 24.88 14.73
C ALA A 132 15.44 25.77 14.53
N GLN A 133 16.34 25.35 13.65
CA GLN A 133 17.51 26.12 13.23
C GLN A 133 17.41 26.39 11.73
N VAL A 134 17.69 27.63 11.33
CA VAL A 134 17.69 28.05 9.94
C VAL A 134 19.01 28.72 9.62
N ASP A 135 19.72 28.18 8.67
CA ASP A 135 20.92 28.77 8.08
C ASP A 135 20.48 29.74 6.98
N ARG A 136 20.63 31.05 7.23
CA ARG A 136 20.24 32.10 6.29
C ARG A 136 20.93 33.42 6.60
N ASP A 137 21.21 34.23 5.59
CA ASP A 137 21.77 35.58 5.70
C ASP A 137 23.07 35.67 6.55
N GLY A 138 23.90 34.65 6.43
CA GLY A 138 25.20 34.56 7.09
C GLY A 138 25.17 34.15 8.56
N HIS A 139 24.01 33.74 9.06
CA HIS A 139 23.84 33.27 10.43
C HIS A 139 22.97 32.02 10.51
N THR A 140 23.21 31.19 11.52
CA THR A 140 22.25 30.20 11.98
C THR A 140 21.32 30.89 12.98
N HIS A 141 20.05 30.96 12.60
CA HIS A 141 18.97 31.47 13.46
C HIS A 141 18.30 30.27 14.17
N GLU A 142 17.97 30.43 15.45
CA GLU A 142 17.32 29.40 16.23
C GLU A 142 16.09 29.94 16.95
N LEU A 143 15.03 29.13 16.94
CA LEU A 143 13.85 29.27 17.78
C LEU A 143 13.49 27.93 18.35
N SER A 144 13.22 27.87 19.63
CA SER A 144 12.83 26.67 20.33
C SER A 144 11.40 26.77 20.83
N PHE A 145 10.78 25.61 21.07
CA PHE A 145 9.46 25.53 21.65
C PHE A 145 9.47 24.54 22.81
N LYS A 146 8.83 24.92 23.89
CA LYS A 146 8.48 24.03 25.00
C LYS A 146 6.97 24.04 25.15
N GLU A 147 6.35 22.86 25.00
CA GLU A 147 4.90 22.73 25.08
C GLU A 147 4.18 23.79 24.22
N ARG A 148 4.66 23.99 22.98
CA ARG A 148 4.14 24.94 21.97
C ARG A 148 4.49 26.42 22.20
N VAL A 149 5.00 26.76 23.37
CA VAL A 149 5.41 28.14 23.67
C VAL A 149 6.76 28.42 23.03
N ALA A 150 6.85 29.49 22.22
CA ALA A 150 8.10 29.94 21.61
C ALA A 150 9.08 30.49 22.65
N GLY A 151 10.38 30.26 22.45
CA GLY A 151 11.42 30.74 23.34
C GLY A 151 12.78 30.13 23.09
N HIS A 152 13.63 30.13 24.11
CA HIS A 152 15.01 29.63 24.04
C HIS A 152 15.36 28.76 25.24
N PHE A 153 16.12 27.72 24.98
CA PHE A 153 16.74 26.91 26.03
C PHE A 153 18.14 27.43 26.38
N SER A 154 18.42 27.54 27.68
CA SER A 154 19.77 27.73 28.24
C SER A 154 20.04 26.56 29.17
N GLY A 155 20.72 25.52 28.66
CA GLY A 155 20.78 24.20 29.31
C GLY A 155 19.39 23.60 29.45
N SER A 156 18.96 23.31 30.70
CA SER A 156 17.61 22.81 31.00
C SER A 156 16.56 23.91 31.20
N ALA A 157 16.99 25.16 31.41
CA ALA A 157 16.09 26.28 31.62
C ALA A 157 15.49 26.78 30.30
N PHE A 158 14.20 27.10 30.31
CA PHE A 158 13.48 27.64 29.16
C PHE A 158 13.00 29.06 29.46
N LYS A 159 13.24 29.98 28.52
CA LYS A 159 12.76 31.36 28.60
C LYS A 159 11.87 31.64 27.40
N ALA A 160 10.60 31.92 27.63
CA ALA A 160 9.65 32.28 26.58
C ALA A 160 10.05 33.62 25.91
N GLY A 161 9.85 33.68 24.59
CA GLY A 161 10.15 34.88 23.79
C GLY A 161 9.99 34.60 22.31
N HIS A 162 9.81 35.67 21.52
CA HIS A 162 9.55 35.59 20.07
C HIS A 162 10.76 35.98 19.21
N ASP A 163 11.88 36.34 19.83
CA ASP A 163 13.07 36.79 19.12
C ASP A 163 13.89 35.59 18.64
N LEU A 164 14.38 35.64 17.41
CA LEU A 164 15.28 34.60 16.87
C LEU A 164 16.70 34.82 17.44
N ALA A 165 17.25 33.76 18.05
CA ALA A 165 18.65 33.78 18.46
C ALA A 165 19.57 33.58 17.28
N ARG A 166 20.62 34.38 17.15
CA ARG A 166 21.74 34.15 16.21
C ARG A 166 22.80 33.30 16.91
N VAL A 167 22.72 31.99 16.77
CA VAL A 167 23.57 31.06 17.53
C VAL A 167 24.95 30.83 16.90
N LYS A 168 25.07 31.06 15.59
CA LYS A 168 26.33 30.83 14.86
C LYS A 168 26.43 31.73 13.64
N ARG A 169 27.64 32.24 13.37
CA ARG A 169 27.98 32.90 12.10
C ARG A 169 28.41 31.85 11.08
N ILE A 170 27.89 31.91 9.87
CA ILE A 170 28.14 30.97 8.77
C ILE A 170 28.47 31.73 7.48
N SER A 171 28.85 31.02 6.43
CA SER A 171 28.98 31.62 5.10
C SER A 171 27.63 32.17 4.62
N LYS A 172 27.63 33.33 3.96
CA LYS A 172 26.42 33.94 3.38
C LYS A 172 25.69 33.04 2.37
N ASN A 173 26.45 32.15 1.72
CA ASN A 173 25.91 31.25 0.71
C ASN A 173 25.40 29.93 1.32
N LYS A 174 25.59 29.71 2.63
CA LYS A 174 25.09 28.54 3.30
C LYS A 174 23.63 28.78 3.72
N THR A 175 22.75 27.94 3.23
CA THR A 175 21.32 27.95 3.57
C THR A 175 20.88 26.57 4.00
N GLY A 176 19.73 26.46 4.66
CA GLY A 176 19.13 25.19 5.03
C GLY A 176 18.21 25.32 6.24
N THR A 177 17.43 24.28 6.45
CA THR A 177 16.55 24.16 7.64
C THR A 177 16.90 22.90 8.41
N ARG A 178 16.88 22.95 9.73
CA ARG A 178 17.01 21.81 10.63
C ARG A 178 15.97 21.92 11.71
N ILE A 179 15.13 20.88 11.82
CA ILE A 179 14.10 20.79 12.86
C ILE A 179 14.32 19.51 13.65
N ARG A 180 14.47 19.65 14.95
CA ARG A 180 14.55 18.54 15.90
C ARG A 180 13.38 18.60 16.84
N PHE A 181 12.64 17.49 17.00
CA PHE A 181 11.46 17.41 17.84
C PHE A 181 11.49 16.20 18.77
N TRP A 182 10.83 16.32 19.90
CA TRP A 182 10.64 15.30 20.91
C TRP A 182 9.15 14.99 20.98
N PRO A 183 8.68 13.86 20.44
CA PRO A 183 7.27 13.50 20.50
C PRO A 183 6.74 13.49 21.93
N ASP A 184 5.53 13.98 22.14
CA ASP A 184 4.87 13.99 23.44
C ASP A 184 4.30 12.60 23.75
N ARG A 185 4.94 11.88 24.66
CA ARG A 185 4.57 10.52 25.04
C ARG A 185 3.25 10.41 25.81
N GLU A 186 2.68 11.54 26.27
CA GLU A 186 1.33 11.55 26.84
C GLU A 186 0.23 11.47 25.77
N ILE A 187 0.57 11.72 24.49
CA ILE A 187 -0.38 11.70 23.37
C ILE A 187 -0.32 10.37 22.63
N PHE A 188 0.88 9.85 22.43
CA PHE A 188 1.09 8.62 21.66
C PHE A 188 1.02 7.38 22.53
N ASP A 189 0.50 6.31 21.97
CA ASP A 189 0.41 5.00 22.61
C ASP A 189 1.81 4.54 23.09
N GLU A 190 1.87 3.79 24.20
CA GLU A 190 3.16 3.34 24.78
C GLU A 190 3.98 2.51 23.79
N GLU A 191 3.32 1.70 22.97
CA GLU A 191 3.94 0.84 21.95
C GLU A 191 4.37 1.61 20.70
N ALA A 192 3.91 2.86 20.52
CA ALA A 192 4.25 3.65 19.35
C ALA A 192 5.76 3.96 19.34
N HIS A 193 6.44 3.55 18.30
CA HIS A 193 7.86 3.81 18.11
C HIS A 193 8.15 4.28 16.68
N ILE A 194 9.28 4.95 16.52
CA ILE A 194 9.77 5.37 15.21
C ILE A 194 10.55 4.23 14.60
N ASP A 195 10.06 3.72 13.46
CA ASP A 195 10.67 2.63 12.72
C ASP A 195 11.71 3.16 11.72
N ALA A 196 12.97 2.76 11.89
CA ALA A 196 14.07 3.16 11.02
C ALA A 196 13.99 2.49 9.63
N GLU A 197 13.44 1.28 9.55
CA GLU A 197 13.31 0.57 8.28
C GLU A 197 12.21 1.20 7.41
N GLU A 198 11.08 1.57 8.01
CA GLU A 198 10.03 2.31 7.32
C GLU A 198 10.54 3.67 6.79
N ILE A 199 11.39 4.37 7.58
CA ILE A 199 12.04 5.60 7.12
C ILE A 199 12.96 5.29 5.93
N ARG A 200 13.75 4.22 6.00
CA ARG A 200 14.66 3.81 4.94
C ARG A 200 13.94 3.53 3.63
N GLU A 201 12.85 2.76 3.68
CA GLU A 201 12.03 2.47 2.51
C GLU A 201 11.47 3.76 1.87
N ARG A 202 10.93 4.65 2.70
CA ARG A 202 10.39 5.95 2.24
C ARG A 202 11.46 6.85 1.62
N ILE A 203 12.68 6.87 2.20
CA ILE A 203 13.83 7.63 1.67
C ILE A 203 14.18 7.15 0.26
N VAL A 204 14.30 5.83 0.07
CA VAL A 204 14.59 5.21 -1.23
C VAL A 204 13.57 5.65 -2.26
N GLN A 205 12.27 5.56 -1.92
CA GLN A 205 11.19 6.02 -2.78
C GLN A 205 11.29 7.51 -3.12
N SER A 206 11.54 8.37 -2.12
CA SER A 206 11.68 9.82 -2.33
C SER A 206 12.84 10.19 -3.26
N CYS A 207 13.97 9.48 -3.16
CA CYS A 207 15.12 9.71 -4.05
C CYS A 207 14.83 9.35 -5.51
N PHE A 208 13.99 8.35 -5.77
CA PHE A 208 13.54 8.06 -7.12
C PHE A 208 12.61 9.13 -7.68
N LEU A 209 11.82 9.78 -6.84
CA LEU A 209 10.90 10.84 -7.25
C LEU A 209 11.59 12.19 -7.48
N VAL A 210 12.75 12.42 -6.83
CA VAL A 210 13.56 13.65 -6.92
C VAL A 210 14.99 13.28 -7.25
N PRO A 211 15.30 13.04 -8.54
CA PRO A 211 16.64 12.61 -8.96
C PRO A 211 17.74 13.57 -8.56
N GLY A 212 18.84 13.02 -8.04
CA GLY A 212 20.03 13.78 -7.64
C GLY A 212 20.02 14.26 -6.18
N VAL A 213 18.91 14.15 -5.46
CA VAL A 213 18.91 14.40 -4.00
C VAL A 213 19.59 13.23 -3.28
N LYS A 214 20.52 13.56 -2.38
CA LYS A 214 21.14 12.61 -1.46
C LYS A 214 20.41 12.63 -0.14
N VAL A 215 19.88 11.49 0.29
CA VAL A 215 19.28 11.36 1.61
C VAL A 215 20.12 10.46 2.51
N VAL A 216 20.29 10.87 3.75
CA VAL A 216 21.12 10.19 4.75
C VAL A 216 20.26 9.92 5.99
N LEU A 217 20.19 8.68 6.42
CA LEU A 217 19.57 8.28 7.68
C LEU A 217 20.67 7.86 8.66
N VAL A 218 20.69 8.50 9.84
CA VAL A 218 21.61 8.20 10.93
C VAL A 218 20.80 7.74 12.14
N ASP A 219 20.87 6.46 12.46
CA ASP A 219 20.23 5.93 13.68
C ASP A 219 21.26 5.85 14.81
N LYS A 220 21.17 6.78 15.77
CA LYS A 220 22.03 6.83 16.95
C LYS A 220 21.47 6.07 18.16
N ARG A 221 20.26 5.49 18.05
CA ARG A 221 19.58 4.78 19.14
C ARG A 221 20.27 3.45 19.47
N ALA A 222 20.58 2.68 18.45
CA ALA A 222 21.32 1.42 18.57
C ALA A 222 22.80 1.67 18.30
N GLY A 223 23.59 1.65 19.33
CA GLY A 223 25.04 1.69 19.45
C GLY A 223 25.96 1.74 18.22
N GLY A 224 25.71 2.60 17.23
CA GLY A 224 26.68 2.89 16.17
C GLY A 224 26.44 2.20 14.82
N ALA A 225 25.19 2.11 14.38
CA ALA A 225 24.91 1.72 13.00
C ALA A 225 25.56 2.71 12.01
N GLU A 226 26.16 2.18 10.95
CA GLU A 226 26.67 3.00 9.84
C GLU A 226 25.50 3.81 9.22
N PRO A 227 25.75 5.08 8.85
CA PRO A 227 24.73 5.89 8.18
C PRO A 227 24.25 5.21 6.89
N PHE A 228 22.95 5.12 6.72
CA PHE A 228 22.37 4.71 5.45
C PHE A 228 22.29 5.91 4.52
N GLU A 229 22.93 5.81 3.35
CA GLU A 229 22.94 6.86 2.33
C GLU A 229 22.31 6.32 1.05
N PHE A 230 21.45 7.11 0.42
CA PHE A 230 20.87 6.76 -0.87
C PHE A 230 20.76 7.99 -1.79
N VAL A 231 20.95 7.75 -3.07
CA VAL A 231 20.77 8.74 -4.14
C VAL A 231 20.40 8.01 -5.42
N SER A 232 19.38 8.46 -6.12
CA SER A 232 19.04 8.02 -7.47
C SER A 232 19.35 9.15 -8.46
N ARG A 233 19.88 8.79 -9.62
CA ARG A 233 20.12 9.75 -10.72
C ARG A 233 19.21 9.52 -11.91
N GLY A 234 18.73 8.30 -12.09
CA GLY A 234 17.83 7.92 -13.17
C GLY A 234 16.34 8.09 -12.86
N GLY A 235 16.00 8.48 -11.62
CA GLY A 235 14.62 8.81 -11.26
C GLY A 235 13.66 7.62 -11.37
N LEU A 236 12.54 7.79 -12.09
CA LEU A 236 11.57 6.73 -12.28
C LEU A 236 12.13 5.50 -13.00
N ALA A 237 13.17 5.67 -13.85
CA ALA A 237 13.83 4.54 -14.47
C ALA A 237 14.55 3.67 -13.43
N ASP A 238 15.26 4.29 -12.49
CA ASP A 238 15.90 3.57 -11.38
C ASP A 238 14.85 2.89 -10.48
N LEU A 239 13.69 3.53 -10.26
CA LEU A 239 12.58 2.93 -9.52
C LEU A 239 12.05 1.67 -10.22
N VAL A 240 11.81 1.75 -11.52
CA VAL A 240 11.36 0.59 -12.31
C VAL A 240 12.40 -0.53 -12.29
N ASP A 241 13.69 -0.19 -12.34
CA ASP A 241 14.76 -1.19 -12.21
C ASP A 241 14.78 -1.83 -10.83
N HIS A 242 14.64 -1.04 -9.78
CA HIS A 242 14.54 -1.51 -8.39
C HIS A 242 13.32 -2.42 -8.16
N LEU A 243 12.18 -2.11 -8.76
CA LEU A 243 10.95 -2.90 -8.65
C LEU A 243 10.97 -4.16 -9.52
N SER A 244 11.86 -4.23 -10.53
CA SER A 244 11.93 -5.33 -11.47
C SER A 244 12.54 -6.58 -10.82
N VAL A 245 11.79 -7.68 -10.83
CA VAL A 245 12.26 -8.97 -10.31
C VAL A 245 12.28 -10.00 -11.44
N GLY A 246 13.41 -10.67 -11.59
CA GLY A 246 13.61 -11.69 -12.62
C GLY A 246 14.11 -11.10 -13.95
N ASP A 247 14.00 -11.89 -15.01
CA ASP A 247 14.51 -11.52 -16.34
C ASP A 247 13.63 -10.48 -17.02
N ASN A 248 14.26 -9.47 -17.62
CA ASN A 248 13.59 -8.43 -18.38
C ASN A 248 13.21 -8.92 -19.78
N ALA A 249 12.03 -8.57 -20.26
CA ALA A 249 11.61 -8.78 -21.64
C ALA A 249 12.02 -7.64 -22.56
N CYS A 250 12.16 -6.41 -22.00
CA CYS A 250 12.64 -5.25 -22.72
C CYS A 250 13.44 -4.31 -21.79
N GLU A 251 14.10 -3.33 -22.39
CA GLU A 251 14.66 -2.18 -21.66
C GLU A 251 13.55 -1.34 -21.01
N ILE A 252 13.94 -0.41 -20.15
CA ILE A 252 13.04 0.60 -19.59
C ILE A 252 12.62 1.56 -20.70
N ILE A 253 11.34 1.81 -20.81
CA ILE A 253 10.70 2.73 -21.74
C ILE A 253 10.34 4.00 -20.97
N PRO A 254 11.11 5.09 -21.13
CA PRO A 254 10.77 6.37 -20.56
C PRO A 254 9.75 7.08 -21.45
N LEU A 255 8.68 7.60 -20.87
CA LEU A 255 7.68 8.42 -21.54
C LEU A 255 7.52 9.72 -20.76
N SER A 256 7.44 10.83 -21.44
CA SER A 256 7.19 12.12 -20.81
C SER A 256 6.38 13.05 -21.72
N GLY A 257 5.66 13.96 -21.11
CA GLY A 257 4.92 14.99 -21.83
C GLY A 257 4.41 16.08 -20.90
N ILE A 258 4.16 17.24 -21.47
CA ILE A 258 3.61 18.40 -20.78
C ILE A 258 2.33 18.79 -21.49
N SER A 259 1.29 19.11 -20.72
CA SER A 259 0.02 19.58 -21.27
C SER A 259 -0.61 20.61 -20.34
N GLU A 260 -1.23 21.61 -20.92
CA GLU A 260 -2.00 22.60 -20.20
C GLU A 260 -3.46 22.16 -20.07
N PHE A 261 -4.10 22.55 -18.97
CA PHE A 261 -5.52 22.37 -18.76
C PHE A 261 -6.09 23.51 -17.91
N THR A 262 -7.35 23.84 -18.15
CA THR A 262 -8.06 24.87 -17.38
C THR A 262 -8.89 24.20 -16.29
N GLU A 263 -8.76 24.66 -15.06
CA GLU A 263 -9.51 24.17 -13.91
C GLU A 263 -10.32 25.31 -13.28
N ARG A 264 -11.59 25.03 -12.96
CA ARG A 264 -12.45 26.00 -12.29
C ARG A 264 -12.35 25.87 -10.79
N VAL A 265 -11.68 26.83 -10.16
CA VAL A 265 -11.36 26.82 -8.73
C VAL A 265 -11.74 28.12 -8.03
N PRO A 266 -11.97 28.13 -6.72
CA PRO A 266 -12.23 29.34 -5.96
C PRO A 266 -10.95 30.19 -5.83
N VAL A 267 -10.92 31.36 -6.44
CA VAL A 267 -9.87 32.38 -6.29
C VAL A 267 -10.49 33.61 -5.61
N ASN A 268 -9.96 33.98 -4.43
CA ASN A 268 -10.49 35.11 -3.64
C ASN A 268 -12.01 35.04 -3.40
N GLY A 269 -12.54 33.83 -3.15
CA GLY A 269 -13.96 33.60 -2.87
C GLY A 269 -14.87 33.57 -4.10
N LYS A 270 -14.34 33.68 -5.32
CA LYS A 270 -15.09 33.55 -6.58
C LYS A 270 -14.55 32.39 -7.40
N MET A 271 -15.45 31.61 -8.01
CA MET A 271 -15.06 30.56 -8.95
C MET A 271 -14.48 31.19 -10.22
N SER A 272 -13.23 30.91 -10.49
CA SER A 272 -12.46 31.43 -11.64
C SER A 272 -11.82 30.28 -12.39
N ASP A 273 -11.68 30.45 -13.70
CA ASP A 273 -10.93 29.52 -14.53
C ASP A 273 -9.44 29.84 -14.39
N VAL A 274 -8.64 28.81 -14.04
CA VAL A 274 -7.19 28.92 -13.84
C VAL A 274 -6.52 27.93 -14.77
N ASP A 275 -5.59 28.41 -15.59
CA ASP A 275 -4.76 27.55 -16.43
C ASP A 275 -3.64 26.94 -15.61
N ARG A 276 -3.43 25.64 -15.79
CA ARG A 276 -2.44 24.83 -15.09
C ARG A 276 -1.66 24.01 -16.08
N GLU A 277 -0.36 23.86 -15.83
CA GLU A 277 0.49 22.94 -16.56
C GLU A 277 0.61 21.62 -15.78
N CYS A 278 0.46 20.51 -16.47
CA CYS A 278 0.67 19.17 -15.94
C CYS A 278 1.79 18.47 -16.70
N THR A 279 2.86 18.13 -15.98
CA THR A 279 3.93 17.27 -16.48
C THR A 279 3.61 15.82 -16.13
N VAL A 280 3.73 14.93 -17.11
CA VAL A 280 3.58 13.48 -16.95
C VAL A 280 4.94 12.84 -17.20
N GLU A 281 5.40 12.05 -16.25
CA GLU A 281 6.60 11.21 -16.35
C GLU A 281 6.21 9.76 -16.09
N VAL A 282 6.62 8.86 -16.99
CA VAL A 282 6.40 7.43 -16.84
C VAL A 282 7.68 6.69 -17.19
N ALA A 283 8.02 5.71 -16.40
CA ALA A 283 8.98 4.68 -16.78
C ALA A 283 8.27 3.33 -16.68
N LEU A 284 8.47 2.46 -17.67
CA LEU A 284 7.87 1.14 -17.65
C LEU A 284 8.73 0.12 -18.40
N ARG A 285 8.58 -1.15 -18.04
CA ARG A 285 9.11 -2.29 -18.78
C ARG A 285 8.24 -3.52 -18.56
N TRP A 286 8.39 -4.52 -19.42
CA TRP A 286 7.88 -5.85 -19.18
C TRP A 286 9.00 -6.79 -18.71
N VAL A 287 8.72 -7.57 -17.67
CA VAL A 287 9.56 -8.68 -17.21
C VAL A 287 8.99 -10.01 -17.70
N LYS A 288 9.77 -11.08 -17.67
CA LYS A 288 9.29 -12.43 -18.06
C LYS A 288 8.28 -13.02 -17.06
N GLY A 289 8.23 -12.47 -15.84
CA GLY A 289 7.23 -12.81 -14.81
C GLY A 289 5.79 -12.45 -15.22
N TYR A 290 4.84 -12.69 -14.32
CA TYR A 290 3.41 -12.49 -14.58
C TYR A 290 2.80 -11.38 -13.73
N ASP A 291 3.32 -11.14 -12.53
CA ASP A 291 2.75 -10.19 -11.58
C ASP A 291 3.05 -8.74 -11.99
N PRO A 292 2.02 -7.90 -12.12
CA PRO A 292 2.23 -6.48 -12.37
C PRO A 292 2.70 -5.77 -11.11
N ARG A 293 3.56 -4.74 -11.30
CA ARG A 293 3.98 -3.80 -10.26
C ARG A 293 3.87 -2.40 -10.82
N VAL A 294 2.86 -1.66 -10.40
CA VAL A 294 2.61 -0.31 -10.88
C VAL A 294 2.53 0.63 -9.69
N GLU A 295 3.52 1.53 -9.60
CA GLU A 295 3.57 2.58 -8.60
C GLU A 295 3.11 3.90 -9.23
N SER A 296 2.30 4.67 -8.51
CA SER A 296 1.80 5.95 -9.02
C SER A 296 1.95 7.08 -8.01
N PHE A 297 2.26 8.27 -8.53
CA PHE A 297 2.62 9.42 -7.73
C PHE A 297 1.99 10.69 -8.27
N VAL A 298 1.64 11.61 -7.37
CA VAL A 298 1.25 12.98 -7.67
C VAL A 298 2.20 13.92 -6.95
N ASN A 299 2.99 14.68 -7.71
CA ASN A 299 4.15 15.41 -7.20
C ASN A 299 5.14 14.44 -6.53
N THR A 300 5.30 14.51 -5.21
CA THR A 300 6.12 13.59 -4.42
C THR A 300 5.30 12.62 -3.55
N ILE A 301 3.96 12.61 -3.71
CA ILE A 301 3.03 11.84 -2.88
C ILE A 301 2.69 10.51 -3.57
N PRO A 302 2.88 9.36 -2.93
CA PRO A 302 2.41 8.08 -3.44
C PRO A 302 0.88 7.99 -3.37
N THR A 303 0.28 7.52 -4.46
CA THR A 303 -1.17 7.35 -4.59
C THR A 303 -1.52 5.87 -4.63
N SER A 304 -1.54 5.24 -3.46
CA SER A 304 -1.77 3.79 -3.32
C SER A 304 -3.13 3.31 -3.86
N HIS A 305 -4.12 4.20 -3.87
CA HIS A 305 -5.45 3.94 -4.45
C HIS A 305 -5.59 4.48 -5.89
N GLY A 306 -4.49 4.94 -6.50
CA GLY A 306 -4.48 5.47 -7.85
C GLY A 306 -5.26 6.77 -8.00
N GLY A 307 -6.20 6.80 -8.93
CA GLY A 307 -7.02 7.96 -9.26
C GLY A 307 -7.05 8.25 -10.76
N THR A 308 -7.36 9.49 -11.15
CA THR A 308 -7.55 9.87 -12.57
C THR A 308 -6.32 9.64 -13.43
N HIS A 309 -5.09 9.86 -12.90
CA HIS A 309 -3.85 9.59 -13.62
C HIS A 309 -3.65 8.09 -13.89
N SER A 310 -3.90 7.24 -12.89
CA SER A 310 -3.85 5.78 -13.06
C SER A 310 -4.92 5.27 -14.02
N ALA A 311 -6.14 5.85 -13.98
CA ALA A 311 -7.19 5.52 -14.93
C ALA A 311 -6.80 5.88 -16.37
N GLY A 312 -6.14 7.02 -16.58
CA GLY A 312 -5.59 7.41 -17.88
C GLY A 312 -4.53 6.44 -18.39
N PHE A 313 -3.61 6.04 -17.51
CA PHE A 313 -2.56 5.05 -17.79
C PHE A 313 -3.16 3.69 -18.16
N ASP A 314 -4.05 3.16 -17.35
CA ASP A 314 -4.70 1.86 -17.54
C ASP A 314 -5.49 1.79 -18.86
N ARG A 315 -6.09 2.91 -19.28
CA ARG A 315 -6.84 3.00 -20.54
C ARG A 315 -5.92 3.13 -21.76
N ALA A 316 -4.78 3.81 -21.62
CA ALA A 316 -3.82 4.04 -22.68
C ALA A 316 -3.07 2.77 -23.09
N LEU A 317 -2.65 1.94 -22.13
CA LEU A 317 -1.86 0.73 -22.34
C LEU A 317 -2.50 -0.22 -23.36
N PRO A 318 -3.71 -0.78 -23.12
CA PRO A 318 -4.31 -1.71 -24.07
C PRO A 318 -4.63 -1.04 -25.40
N ARG A 319 -4.85 0.25 -25.43
CA ARG A 319 -5.10 0.99 -26.66
C ARG A 319 -3.86 1.03 -27.54
N ALA A 320 -2.72 1.45 -27.01
CA ALA A 320 -1.45 1.49 -27.76
C ALA A 320 -1.01 0.10 -28.23
N VAL A 321 -1.12 -0.90 -27.34
CA VAL A 321 -0.78 -2.30 -27.66
C VAL A 321 -1.65 -2.84 -28.82
N ASN A 322 -2.95 -2.64 -28.77
CA ASN A 322 -3.85 -3.16 -29.79
C ASN A 322 -3.73 -2.41 -31.13
N ASP A 323 -3.54 -1.09 -31.09
CA ASP A 323 -3.55 -0.27 -32.30
C ASP A 323 -2.22 -0.36 -33.09
N VAL A 324 -1.10 -0.70 -32.40
CA VAL A 324 0.23 -0.74 -33.03
C VAL A 324 0.89 -2.13 -32.90
N LEU A 325 1.12 -2.60 -31.68
CA LEU A 325 1.94 -3.79 -31.43
C LEU A 325 1.30 -5.07 -31.91
N LEU A 326 0.00 -5.26 -31.68
CA LEU A 326 -0.74 -6.50 -32.00
C LEU A 326 -1.57 -6.41 -33.29
N LYS A 327 -1.62 -5.26 -33.96
CA LYS A 327 -2.49 -4.97 -35.09
C LYS A 327 -2.47 -6.06 -36.18
N ASP A 328 -1.28 -6.52 -36.57
CA ASP A 328 -1.07 -7.47 -37.67
C ASP A 328 -0.50 -8.82 -37.21
N THR A 329 -0.74 -9.18 -35.94
CA THR A 329 -0.19 -10.41 -35.38
C THR A 329 -0.94 -11.64 -35.91
N ARG A 330 -0.29 -12.41 -36.80
CA ARG A 330 -0.89 -13.61 -37.45
C ARG A 330 -1.42 -14.64 -36.43
N LYS A 331 -0.76 -14.83 -35.30
CA LYS A 331 -1.20 -15.75 -34.24
C LYS A 331 -2.58 -15.39 -33.67
N LEU A 332 -2.94 -14.09 -33.65
CA LEU A 332 -4.22 -13.58 -33.15
C LEU A 332 -5.31 -13.56 -34.24
N ALA A 333 -4.95 -13.67 -35.52
CA ALA A 333 -5.90 -13.62 -36.62
C ALA A 333 -6.98 -14.72 -36.55
N LYS A 334 -6.64 -15.89 -36.01
CA LYS A 334 -7.60 -16.97 -35.76
C LYS A 334 -8.65 -16.65 -34.70
N LEU A 335 -8.30 -15.81 -33.75
CA LEU A 335 -9.19 -15.33 -32.68
C LEU A 335 -10.02 -14.11 -33.10
N ALA A 336 -9.67 -13.48 -34.22
CA ALA A 336 -10.34 -12.26 -34.73
C ALA A 336 -11.83 -12.48 -35.06
N ARG A 337 -12.19 -13.72 -35.53
CA ARG A 337 -13.57 -14.09 -35.88
C ARG A 337 -14.55 -13.99 -34.71
N GLU A 338 -14.05 -14.01 -33.47
CA GLU A 338 -14.88 -13.95 -32.24
C GLU A 338 -14.75 -12.64 -31.49
N ASN A 339 -14.14 -11.59 -32.07
CA ASN A 339 -13.80 -10.31 -31.40
C ASN A 339 -12.97 -10.47 -30.08
N LYS A 340 -12.35 -11.62 -29.87
CA LYS A 340 -11.59 -11.97 -28.66
C LYS A 340 -10.08 -11.72 -28.78
N HIS A 341 -9.64 -11.23 -29.93
CA HIS A 341 -8.22 -11.03 -30.26
C HIS A 341 -7.57 -9.79 -29.65
N ARG A 342 -8.37 -8.88 -29.07
CA ARG A 342 -7.84 -7.67 -28.44
C ARG A 342 -7.31 -7.95 -27.03
N ALA A 343 -6.13 -7.41 -26.75
CA ALA A 343 -5.59 -7.41 -25.40
C ALA A 343 -6.45 -6.55 -24.47
N THR A 344 -6.74 -7.10 -23.31
CA THR A 344 -7.38 -6.38 -22.19
C THR A 344 -6.32 -5.69 -21.33
N LYS A 345 -6.74 -4.91 -20.33
CA LYS A 345 -5.86 -4.33 -19.31
C LYS A 345 -5.00 -5.43 -18.66
N ASP A 346 -5.61 -6.51 -18.20
CA ASP A 346 -4.92 -7.59 -17.49
C ASP A 346 -3.88 -8.30 -18.38
N ASP A 347 -4.18 -8.52 -19.67
CA ASP A 347 -3.21 -9.07 -20.60
C ASP A 347 -1.97 -8.18 -20.75
N VAL A 348 -2.18 -6.86 -20.82
CA VAL A 348 -1.10 -5.90 -21.01
C VAL A 348 -0.31 -5.70 -19.73
N GLN A 349 -0.96 -5.80 -18.59
CA GLN A 349 -0.31 -5.68 -17.28
C GLN A 349 0.44 -6.96 -16.85
N GLU A 350 0.29 -8.07 -17.53
CA GLU A 350 1.02 -9.31 -17.21
C GLU A 350 2.54 -9.09 -17.28
N GLY A 351 3.18 -9.07 -16.10
CA GLY A 351 4.61 -8.79 -15.94
C GLY A 351 5.02 -7.36 -16.26
N LEU A 352 4.08 -6.41 -16.22
CA LEU A 352 4.39 -4.99 -16.34
C LEU A 352 4.96 -4.45 -15.03
N VAL A 353 6.10 -3.78 -15.11
CA VAL A 353 6.66 -2.97 -14.03
C VAL A 353 6.64 -1.53 -14.49
N ALA A 354 5.97 -0.65 -13.76
CA ALA A 354 5.81 0.75 -14.16
C ALA A 354 5.81 1.69 -12.97
N ALA A 355 6.32 2.89 -13.19
CA ALA A 355 6.21 4.03 -12.30
C ALA A 355 5.61 5.21 -13.07
N LEU A 356 4.52 5.77 -12.57
CA LEU A 356 3.79 6.90 -13.13
C LEU A 356 3.84 8.08 -12.17
N LYS A 357 4.30 9.23 -12.61
CA LYS A 357 4.32 10.47 -11.84
C LYS A 357 3.67 11.59 -12.65
N VAL A 358 2.75 12.31 -12.02
CA VAL A 358 2.19 13.54 -12.56
C VAL A 358 2.57 14.70 -11.64
N VAL A 359 2.96 15.83 -12.25
CA VAL A 359 3.43 17.02 -11.52
C VAL A 359 2.62 18.21 -11.96
N PHE A 360 1.87 18.82 -11.04
CA PHE A 360 1.09 20.03 -11.28
C PHE A 360 0.71 20.74 -9.98
N PRO A 361 0.42 22.04 -10.00
CA PRO A 361 0.05 22.79 -8.80
C PRO A 361 -1.33 22.42 -8.29
N GLU A 362 -1.48 22.40 -6.95
CA GLU A 362 -2.75 22.24 -6.23
C GLU A 362 -3.62 21.04 -6.67
N PRO A 363 -3.10 19.80 -6.66
CA PRO A 363 -3.86 18.61 -7.00
C PRO A 363 -5.04 18.39 -6.04
N GLN A 364 -6.20 18.01 -6.58
CA GLN A 364 -7.36 17.65 -5.80
C GLN A 364 -7.34 16.15 -5.50
N PHE A 365 -7.31 15.79 -4.21
CA PHE A 365 -7.36 14.41 -3.78
C PHE A 365 -8.75 14.04 -3.25
N ARG A 366 -9.11 12.76 -3.38
CA ARG A 366 -10.28 12.19 -2.73
C ARG A 366 -9.89 11.72 -1.33
N GLY A 367 -10.20 12.53 -0.33
CA GLY A 367 -9.90 12.26 1.08
C GLY A 367 -8.62 12.88 1.61
N GLN A 368 -8.52 12.93 2.95
CA GLN A 368 -7.44 13.59 3.69
C GLN A 368 -6.08 12.88 3.54
N THR A 369 -6.11 11.56 3.34
CA THR A 369 -4.89 10.72 3.24
C THR A 369 -4.15 10.87 1.92
N LYS A 370 -4.69 11.63 0.95
CA LYS A 370 -4.10 11.92 -0.36
C LYS A 370 -3.76 10.67 -1.20
N GLN A 371 -4.42 9.55 -0.95
CA GLN A 371 -4.12 8.27 -1.60
C GLN A 371 -4.74 8.12 -3.00
N GLU A 372 -5.70 8.97 -3.35
CA GLU A 372 -6.41 8.92 -4.64
C GLU A 372 -6.52 10.31 -5.26
N LEU A 373 -6.02 10.46 -6.51
CA LEU A 373 -6.16 11.72 -7.26
C LEU A 373 -7.57 11.86 -7.84
N GLY A 374 -8.17 13.04 -7.61
CA GLY A 374 -9.53 13.35 -8.08
C GLY A 374 -9.61 14.29 -9.30
N THR A 375 -8.52 15.00 -9.68
CA THR A 375 -8.51 16.01 -10.77
C THR A 375 -8.86 15.40 -12.13
N PRO A 376 -10.04 15.66 -12.73
CA PRO A 376 -10.52 14.90 -13.89
C PRO A 376 -9.69 15.10 -15.16
N ALA A 377 -9.16 16.32 -15.39
CA ALA A 377 -8.41 16.65 -16.61
C ALA A 377 -7.16 15.78 -16.79
N VAL A 378 -6.55 15.34 -15.68
CA VAL A 378 -5.30 14.57 -15.68
C VAL A 378 -5.47 13.19 -16.34
N GLU A 379 -6.66 12.59 -16.28
CA GLU A 379 -6.93 11.31 -16.95
C GLU A 379 -6.65 11.38 -18.45
N LYS A 380 -7.17 12.41 -19.11
CA LYS A 380 -6.98 12.61 -20.55
C LYS A 380 -5.52 12.91 -20.90
N ILE A 381 -4.85 13.73 -20.07
CA ILE A 381 -3.45 14.12 -20.30
C ILE A 381 -2.56 12.89 -20.23
N VAL A 382 -2.67 12.09 -19.17
CA VAL A 382 -1.90 10.85 -19.01
C VAL A 382 -2.20 9.86 -20.13
N TYR A 383 -3.48 9.72 -20.51
CA TYR A 383 -3.88 8.86 -21.62
C TYR A 383 -3.16 9.24 -22.91
N GLU A 384 -3.14 10.52 -23.29
CA GLU A 384 -2.53 10.96 -24.55
C GLU A 384 -0.99 10.79 -24.51
N VAL A 385 -0.33 11.14 -23.40
CA VAL A 385 1.12 11.01 -23.26
C VAL A 385 1.54 9.54 -23.33
N VAL A 386 0.89 8.66 -22.59
CA VAL A 386 1.25 7.23 -22.54
C VAL A 386 0.94 6.55 -23.87
N LYS A 387 -0.26 6.80 -24.43
CA LYS A 387 -0.64 6.24 -25.73
C LYS A 387 0.31 6.71 -26.83
N GLY A 388 0.60 8.01 -26.90
CA GLY A 388 1.52 8.60 -27.88
C GLY A 388 2.91 7.98 -27.80
N GLY A 389 3.53 8.05 -26.63
CA GLY A 389 4.88 7.53 -26.42
C GLY A 389 5.03 6.03 -26.66
N LEU A 390 4.04 5.22 -26.26
CA LEU A 390 4.04 3.77 -26.58
C LEU A 390 3.79 3.52 -28.08
N THR A 391 2.95 4.32 -28.73
CA THR A 391 2.75 4.23 -30.18
C THR A 391 4.06 4.47 -30.93
N ASP A 392 4.82 5.48 -30.53
CA ASP A 392 6.11 5.79 -31.13
C ASP A 392 7.14 4.69 -30.85
N TRP A 393 7.21 4.22 -29.60
CA TRP A 393 8.15 3.16 -29.24
C TRP A 393 7.85 1.84 -29.98
N PHE A 394 6.61 1.39 -30.01
CA PHE A 394 6.20 0.19 -30.75
C PHE A 394 6.28 0.37 -32.28
N GLY A 395 6.13 1.61 -32.77
CA GLY A 395 6.19 1.96 -34.17
C GLY A 395 7.61 1.93 -34.77
N GLY A 396 8.63 1.71 -33.96
CA GLY A 396 10.04 1.60 -34.38
C GLY A 396 11.00 2.49 -33.62
N GLY A 397 10.55 3.25 -32.63
CA GLY A 397 11.39 4.03 -31.73
C GLY A 397 12.19 3.17 -30.75
N GLY A 398 11.70 1.97 -30.42
CA GLY A 398 12.39 0.99 -29.59
C GLY A 398 13.23 -0.04 -30.38
N PRO A 399 14.15 -0.76 -29.71
CA PRO A 399 14.90 -1.86 -30.31
C PRO A 399 13.98 -2.97 -30.81
N LYS A 400 14.15 -3.42 -32.06
CA LYS A 400 13.30 -4.45 -32.67
C LYS A 400 13.23 -5.75 -31.88
N THR A 401 14.33 -6.14 -31.24
CA THR A 401 14.41 -7.34 -30.37
C THR A 401 13.47 -7.21 -29.19
N HIS A 402 13.46 -6.06 -28.52
CA HIS A 402 12.63 -5.78 -27.36
C HIS A 402 11.13 -5.65 -27.74
N ILE A 403 10.83 -4.93 -28.84
CA ILE A 403 9.47 -4.82 -29.38
C ILE A 403 8.91 -6.22 -29.68
N ASN A 404 9.71 -7.10 -30.31
CA ASN A 404 9.30 -8.46 -30.61
C ASN A 404 9.09 -9.31 -29.35
N ALA A 405 9.97 -9.20 -28.36
CA ALA A 405 9.83 -9.91 -27.07
C ALA A 405 8.55 -9.51 -26.34
N VAL A 406 8.26 -8.21 -26.27
CA VAL A 406 6.99 -7.71 -25.67
C VAL A 406 5.79 -8.18 -26.50
N ARG A 407 5.86 -8.11 -27.85
CA ARG A 407 4.79 -8.61 -28.72
C ARG A 407 4.50 -10.09 -28.48
N ASP A 408 5.52 -10.92 -28.43
CA ASP A 408 5.35 -12.36 -28.20
C ASP A 408 4.76 -12.64 -26.81
N LYS A 409 5.22 -11.93 -25.78
CA LYS A 409 4.69 -12.05 -24.41
C LYS A 409 3.20 -11.70 -24.38
N LEU A 410 2.83 -10.53 -24.86
CA LEU A 410 1.44 -10.05 -24.81
C LEU A 410 0.53 -10.87 -25.76
N THR A 411 1.06 -11.34 -26.89
CA THR A 411 0.33 -12.28 -27.75
C THR A 411 -0.01 -13.57 -27.00
N ASN A 412 0.94 -14.11 -26.24
CA ASN A 412 0.73 -15.33 -25.45
C ASN A 412 -0.26 -15.08 -24.29
N ALA A 413 -0.22 -13.91 -23.63
CA ALA A 413 -1.18 -13.54 -22.61
C ALA A 413 -2.62 -13.55 -23.16
N VAL A 414 -2.86 -12.90 -24.32
CA VAL A 414 -4.16 -12.91 -24.98
C VAL A 414 -4.62 -14.32 -25.33
N ILE A 415 -3.74 -15.14 -25.94
CA ILE A 415 -4.06 -16.52 -26.32
C ILE A 415 -4.41 -17.33 -25.07
N ASN A 416 -3.61 -17.23 -24.01
CA ASN A 416 -3.84 -17.96 -22.76
C ASN A 416 -5.20 -17.60 -22.15
N ARG A 417 -5.53 -16.32 -22.04
CA ARG A 417 -6.83 -15.84 -21.54
C ARG A 417 -7.98 -16.41 -22.37
N VAL A 418 -7.92 -16.28 -23.69
CA VAL A 418 -9.00 -16.73 -24.59
C VAL A 418 -9.19 -18.25 -24.52
N THR A 419 -8.08 -19.00 -24.58
CA THR A 419 -8.13 -20.47 -24.50
C THR A 419 -8.70 -20.93 -23.16
N SER A 420 -8.28 -20.30 -22.07
CA SER A 420 -8.76 -20.62 -20.72
C SER A 420 -10.24 -20.32 -20.57
N LYS A 421 -10.71 -19.18 -21.09
CA LYS A 421 -12.13 -18.83 -21.08
C LYS A 421 -12.97 -19.85 -21.86
N GLN A 422 -12.50 -20.26 -23.05
CA GLN A 422 -13.18 -21.26 -23.85
C GLN A 422 -13.24 -22.64 -23.15
N MET A 423 -12.16 -23.05 -22.48
CA MET A 423 -12.16 -24.27 -21.68
C MET A 423 -13.18 -24.21 -20.54
N LEU A 424 -13.25 -23.08 -19.82
CA LEU A 424 -14.20 -22.88 -18.74
C LEU A 424 -15.65 -22.87 -19.25
N GLU A 425 -15.93 -22.16 -20.35
CA GLU A 425 -17.25 -22.17 -21.01
C GLU A 425 -17.68 -23.56 -21.45
N THR A 426 -16.74 -24.35 -22.03
CA THR A 426 -17.01 -25.73 -22.44
C THR A 426 -17.33 -26.60 -21.22
N ARG A 427 -16.59 -26.46 -20.13
CA ARG A 427 -16.85 -27.21 -18.89
C ARG A 427 -18.16 -26.79 -18.21
N ARG A 428 -18.49 -25.48 -18.20
CA ARG A 428 -19.78 -24.99 -17.71
C ARG A 428 -20.95 -25.56 -18.51
N LYS A 429 -20.82 -25.58 -19.85
CA LYS A 429 -21.83 -26.22 -20.73
C LYS A 429 -21.97 -27.70 -20.46
N ALA A 430 -20.86 -28.42 -20.28
CA ALA A 430 -20.88 -29.82 -19.91
C ALA A 430 -21.51 -30.07 -18.54
N ALA A 431 -21.24 -29.25 -17.56
CA ALA A 431 -21.82 -29.32 -16.21
C ALA A 431 -23.34 -29.00 -16.19
N SER A 432 -23.80 -28.07 -17.05
CA SER A 432 -25.22 -27.73 -17.17
C SER A 432 -26.05 -28.75 -17.94
N MET A 433 -25.40 -29.66 -18.72
CA MET A 433 -26.06 -30.68 -19.54
C MET A 433 -26.35 -32.02 -18.83
N GLY A 434 -25.98 -32.16 -17.56
CA GLY A 434 -26.31 -33.38 -16.80
C GLY A 434 -25.68 -33.39 -15.40
N SER A 435 -26.33 -34.07 -14.48
CA SER A 435 -25.87 -34.30 -13.09
C SER A 435 -24.56 -35.11 -12.95
N THR A 436 -23.86 -35.33 -14.03
CA THR A 436 -22.63 -36.13 -14.18
C THR A 436 -21.32 -35.34 -14.18
N GLY A 437 -21.39 -34.03 -13.99
CA GLY A 437 -20.20 -33.17 -14.08
C GLY A 437 -19.53 -32.79 -12.77
N MET A 438 -20.07 -33.20 -11.61
CA MET A 438 -19.46 -32.92 -10.32
C MET A 438 -18.24 -33.81 -10.06
N PRO A 439 -17.22 -33.30 -9.34
CA PRO A 439 -16.06 -34.13 -9.00
C PRO A 439 -16.50 -35.39 -8.26
N ASP A 440 -16.11 -36.57 -8.73
CA ASP A 440 -16.49 -37.87 -8.12
C ASP A 440 -16.13 -37.94 -6.63
N LYS A 441 -15.12 -37.17 -6.22
CA LYS A 441 -14.66 -37.09 -4.83
C LYS A 441 -15.48 -36.15 -3.94
N LEU A 442 -16.32 -35.28 -4.53
CA LEU A 442 -17.17 -34.36 -3.77
C LEU A 442 -18.32 -35.13 -3.10
N ALA A 443 -18.36 -35.06 -1.78
CA ALA A 443 -19.57 -35.43 -1.04
C ALA A 443 -20.44 -34.20 -0.87
N ASP A 444 -21.34 -33.99 -1.83
CA ASP A 444 -22.17 -32.79 -1.88
C ASP A 444 -23.23 -32.73 -0.77
N CYS A 445 -23.77 -31.54 -0.50
CA CYS A 445 -24.91 -31.33 0.39
C CYS A 445 -26.22 -31.29 -0.39
N ARG A 446 -27.34 -31.44 0.33
CA ARG A 446 -28.67 -31.46 -0.30
C ARG A 446 -29.19 -30.05 -0.64
N THR A 447 -28.81 -29.05 0.14
CA THR A 447 -29.23 -27.66 -0.05
C THR A 447 -28.02 -26.80 -0.30
N HIS A 448 -28.07 -25.98 -1.35
CA HIS A 448 -27.05 -24.99 -1.68
C HIS A 448 -27.51 -23.56 -1.35
N GLY A 449 -26.59 -22.60 -1.33
CA GLY A 449 -26.87 -21.20 -1.08
C GLY A 449 -26.20 -20.65 0.17
N PRO A 450 -26.66 -19.50 0.71
CA PRO A 450 -25.96 -18.76 1.77
C PRO A 450 -25.72 -19.55 3.06
N ASP A 451 -26.62 -20.49 3.40
CA ASP A 451 -26.53 -21.28 4.62
C ASP A 451 -25.73 -22.60 4.45
N SER A 452 -25.22 -22.87 3.25
CA SER A 452 -24.43 -24.06 2.97
C SER A 452 -22.94 -23.79 3.02
N GLU A 453 -22.17 -24.85 3.31
CA GLU A 453 -20.72 -24.76 3.42
C GLU A 453 -20.00 -25.87 2.67
N LEU A 454 -18.86 -25.54 2.04
CA LEU A 454 -17.94 -26.49 1.45
C LEU A 454 -16.70 -26.59 2.33
N ILE A 455 -16.46 -27.75 2.93
CA ILE A 455 -15.24 -28.04 3.66
C ILE A 455 -14.25 -28.73 2.73
N ILE A 456 -13.11 -28.09 2.52
CA ILE A 456 -11.98 -28.62 1.76
C ILE A 456 -11.06 -29.31 2.76
N VAL A 457 -10.87 -30.64 2.60
CA VAL A 457 -10.04 -31.43 3.53
C VAL A 457 -8.77 -31.94 2.85
N GLU A 458 -7.69 -32.03 3.60
CA GLU A 458 -6.42 -32.57 3.15
C GLU A 458 -6.45 -34.10 3.15
N GLY A 459 -6.44 -34.70 1.95
CA GLY A 459 -6.36 -36.14 1.77
C GLY A 459 -7.66 -36.91 2.01
N ASP A 460 -7.65 -38.18 1.55
CA ASP A 460 -8.79 -39.08 1.71
C ASP A 460 -8.95 -39.59 3.15
N SER A 461 -7.87 -39.62 3.94
CA SER A 461 -7.89 -40.08 5.33
C SER A 461 -8.71 -39.15 6.22
N ALA A 462 -8.64 -37.83 6.03
CA ALA A 462 -9.45 -36.86 6.74
C ALA A 462 -10.89 -36.79 6.20
N ALA A 463 -11.08 -37.12 4.91
CA ALA A 463 -12.40 -37.06 4.27
C ALA A 463 -13.40 -38.09 4.85
N GLY A 464 -12.94 -39.27 5.25
CA GLY A 464 -13.82 -40.30 5.84
C GLY A 464 -14.53 -39.81 7.11
N PRO A 465 -13.80 -39.45 8.17
CA PRO A 465 -14.39 -38.88 9.39
C PRO A 465 -15.19 -37.60 9.14
N ALA A 466 -14.70 -36.69 8.28
CA ALA A 466 -15.43 -35.47 7.95
C ALA A 466 -16.78 -35.75 7.27
N LYS A 467 -16.84 -36.72 6.35
CA LYS A 467 -18.09 -37.17 5.71
C LYS A 467 -19.05 -37.82 6.71
N ALA A 468 -18.53 -38.57 7.68
CA ALA A 468 -19.37 -39.22 8.71
C ALA A 468 -19.94 -38.23 9.71
N GLY A 469 -19.18 -37.21 10.09
CA GLY A 469 -19.57 -36.20 11.08
C GLY A 469 -20.35 -35.00 10.54
N ARG A 470 -20.46 -34.83 9.23
CA ARG A 470 -21.09 -33.65 8.62
C ARG A 470 -22.60 -33.64 8.73
N ASN A 471 -23.18 -32.46 8.69
CA ASN A 471 -24.61 -32.31 8.39
C ASN A 471 -24.82 -32.37 6.87
N SER A 472 -25.29 -33.52 6.35
CA SER A 472 -25.49 -33.72 4.91
C SER A 472 -26.56 -32.81 4.30
N ALA A 473 -27.33 -32.07 5.10
CA ALA A 473 -28.31 -31.15 4.58
C ALA A 473 -27.65 -29.91 3.94
N ASN A 474 -26.62 -29.36 4.59
CA ASN A 474 -26.01 -28.08 4.21
C ASN A 474 -24.47 -28.09 4.18
N THR A 475 -23.80 -29.21 4.49
CA THR A 475 -22.34 -29.30 4.50
C THR A 475 -21.84 -30.27 3.43
N ALA A 476 -21.02 -29.78 2.52
CA ALA A 476 -20.31 -30.55 1.51
C ALA A 476 -18.84 -30.77 1.87
N ILE A 477 -18.26 -31.92 1.49
CA ILE A 477 -16.85 -32.25 1.73
C ILE A 477 -16.13 -32.49 0.40
N LEU A 478 -15.03 -31.77 0.18
CA LEU A 478 -14.13 -31.94 -0.98
C LEU A 478 -12.74 -32.35 -0.52
N PRO A 479 -12.33 -33.62 -0.67
CA PRO A 479 -10.96 -34.02 -0.38
C PRO A 479 -10.01 -33.58 -1.50
N LEU A 480 -8.84 -33.08 -1.12
CA LEU A 480 -7.72 -32.81 -2.03
C LEU A 480 -6.72 -33.97 -1.97
N ARG A 481 -6.44 -34.59 -3.13
CA ARG A 481 -5.54 -35.74 -3.23
C ARG A 481 -4.10 -35.36 -3.59
N GLY A 482 -3.69 -34.12 -3.34
CA GLY A 482 -2.35 -33.63 -3.64
C GLY A 482 -2.24 -32.12 -3.51
N LYS A 483 -1.04 -31.62 -3.73
CA LYS A 483 -0.78 -30.17 -3.65
C LYS A 483 -1.42 -29.46 -4.84
N VAL A 484 -2.22 -28.45 -4.53
CA VAL A 484 -2.75 -27.51 -5.52
C VAL A 484 -1.57 -26.77 -6.16
N VAL A 485 -1.65 -26.52 -7.46
CA VAL A 485 -0.64 -25.74 -8.17
C VAL A 485 -0.50 -24.34 -7.56
N ASN A 486 0.74 -23.82 -7.47
CA ASN A 486 0.96 -22.46 -7.01
C ASN A 486 0.44 -21.47 -8.06
N ALA A 487 -0.77 -20.96 -7.84
CA ALA A 487 -1.43 -20.03 -8.75
C ALA A 487 -0.67 -18.70 -8.92
N GLY A 488 0.15 -18.28 -7.95
CA GLY A 488 1.02 -17.10 -8.07
C GLY A 488 2.11 -17.26 -9.13
N LYS A 489 2.61 -18.48 -9.32
CA LYS A 489 3.71 -18.79 -10.26
C LYS A 489 3.24 -19.49 -11.55
N ALA A 490 2.07 -20.12 -11.52
CA ALA A 490 1.55 -20.91 -12.63
C ALA A 490 0.76 -20.06 -13.64
N THR A 491 0.83 -20.45 -14.90
CA THR A 491 -0.06 -19.93 -15.94
C THR A 491 -1.50 -20.40 -15.68
N LEU A 492 -2.47 -19.67 -16.20
CA LEU A 492 -3.88 -20.07 -16.11
C LEU A 492 -4.12 -21.47 -16.69
N LYS A 493 -3.43 -21.81 -17.79
CA LYS A 493 -3.48 -23.16 -18.37
C LYS A 493 -3.03 -24.22 -17.36
N GLN A 494 -1.90 -24.03 -16.71
CA GLN A 494 -1.38 -24.97 -15.71
C GLN A 494 -2.33 -25.10 -14.51
N VAL A 495 -2.98 -24.00 -14.10
CA VAL A 495 -4.00 -24.04 -13.04
C VAL A 495 -5.21 -24.85 -13.48
N LEU A 496 -5.67 -24.67 -14.72
CA LEU A 496 -6.82 -25.40 -15.26
C LEU A 496 -6.51 -26.87 -15.56
N ASP A 497 -5.28 -27.20 -15.88
CA ASP A 497 -4.85 -28.61 -16.08
C ASP A 497 -4.65 -29.34 -14.73
N ASN A 498 -4.60 -28.61 -13.60
CA ASN A 498 -4.49 -29.21 -12.27
C ASN A 498 -5.83 -29.75 -11.79
N ALA A 499 -5.92 -31.08 -11.59
CA ALA A 499 -7.16 -31.75 -11.22
C ALA A 499 -7.79 -31.23 -9.91
N GLU A 500 -6.97 -30.80 -8.93
CA GLU A 500 -7.44 -30.30 -7.66
C GLU A 500 -8.05 -28.89 -7.81
N ALA A 501 -7.40 -28.02 -8.59
CA ALA A 501 -7.93 -26.69 -8.91
C ALA A 501 -9.23 -26.80 -9.71
N GLN A 502 -9.29 -27.73 -10.69
CA GLN A 502 -10.51 -28.00 -11.44
C GLN A 502 -11.65 -28.46 -10.55
N ALA A 503 -11.38 -29.40 -9.65
CA ALA A 503 -12.37 -29.90 -8.71
C ALA A 503 -12.94 -28.77 -7.84
N LEU A 504 -12.09 -27.83 -7.41
CA LEU A 504 -12.50 -26.68 -6.63
C LEU A 504 -13.38 -25.73 -7.44
N PHE A 505 -12.96 -25.32 -8.66
CA PHE A 505 -13.76 -24.45 -9.52
C PHE A 505 -15.13 -25.07 -9.84
N THR A 506 -15.16 -26.38 -10.16
CA THR A 506 -16.39 -27.10 -10.47
C THR A 506 -17.31 -27.23 -9.25
N ALA A 507 -16.75 -27.51 -8.07
CA ALA A 507 -17.53 -27.62 -6.85
C ALA A 507 -18.19 -26.27 -6.45
N ILE A 508 -17.45 -25.17 -6.52
CA ILE A 508 -17.97 -23.83 -6.21
C ILE A 508 -18.96 -23.35 -7.28
N GLY A 509 -18.71 -23.65 -8.55
CA GLY A 509 -19.64 -23.43 -9.65
C GLY A 509 -19.85 -21.98 -10.08
N ALA A 510 -19.05 -21.04 -9.57
CA ALA A 510 -19.21 -19.60 -9.75
C ALA A 510 -18.27 -18.99 -10.83
N GLY A 511 -17.54 -19.81 -11.57
CA GLY A 511 -16.55 -19.32 -12.54
C GLY A 511 -15.20 -19.00 -11.93
N SER A 512 -14.40 -18.17 -12.62
CA SER A 512 -13.07 -17.78 -12.13
C SER A 512 -12.59 -16.47 -12.78
N GLY A 513 -11.71 -15.72 -12.08
CA GLY A 513 -11.14 -14.46 -12.55
C GLY A 513 -12.23 -13.40 -12.78
N ASN A 514 -12.15 -12.72 -13.90
CA ASN A 514 -13.13 -11.67 -14.26
C ASN A 514 -14.55 -12.21 -14.55
N ASP A 515 -14.69 -13.52 -14.75
CA ASP A 515 -15.99 -14.17 -14.99
C ASP A 515 -16.56 -14.79 -13.70
N PHE A 516 -15.94 -14.54 -12.55
CA PHE A 516 -16.42 -15.04 -11.26
C PHE A 516 -17.68 -14.28 -10.84
N ASP A 517 -18.76 -15.01 -10.66
CA ASP A 517 -20.03 -14.49 -10.18
C ASP A 517 -20.32 -15.06 -8.79
N ILE A 518 -20.24 -14.19 -7.76
CA ILE A 518 -20.41 -14.62 -6.37
C ILE A 518 -21.82 -15.09 -6.05
N ASP A 519 -22.82 -14.58 -6.79
CA ASP A 519 -24.24 -14.97 -6.59
C ASP A 519 -24.50 -16.37 -7.20
N ALA A 520 -23.67 -16.80 -8.14
CA ALA A 520 -23.70 -18.14 -8.69
C ALA A 520 -22.95 -19.19 -7.82
N ALA A 521 -22.29 -18.76 -6.74
CA ALA A 521 -21.57 -19.66 -5.85
C ALA A 521 -22.53 -20.61 -5.12
N ARG A 522 -22.25 -21.91 -5.24
CA ARG A 522 -23.11 -22.97 -4.68
C ARG A 522 -23.13 -22.97 -3.16
N TYR A 523 -22.05 -22.51 -2.53
CA TYR A 523 -21.89 -22.52 -1.07
C TYR A 523 -21.67 -21.10 -0.54
N GLY A 524 -22.33 -20.80 0.57
CA GLY A 524 -22.18 -19.52 1.26
C GLY A 524 -20.86 -19.38 2.03
N ARG A 525 -20.25 -20.52 2.43
CA ARG A 525 -18.96 -20.57 3.11
C ARG A 525 -18.03 -21.61 2.53
N ILE A 526 -16.75 -21.28 2.48
CA ILE A 526 -15.66 -22.19 2.10
C ILE A 526 -14.75 -22.34 3.30
N VAL A 527 -14.62 -23.53 3.83
CA VAL A 527 -13.80 -23.83 5.01
C VAL A 527 -12.60 -24.67 4.60
N ILE A 528 -11.40 -24.17 4.81
CA ILE A 528 -10.15 -24.90 4.55
C ILE A 528 -9.76 -25.62 5.84
N LEU A 529 -9.76 -26.95 5.80
CA LEU A 529 -9.42 -27.83 6.91
C LEU A 529 -8.18 -28.67 6.52
N CYS A 530 -7.01 -28.20 6.95
CA CYS A 530 -5.72 -28.84 6.71
C CYS A 530 -5.09 -29.28 8.05
N ASP A 531 -4.16 -30.24 7.96
CA ASP A 531 -3.37 -30.66 9.11
C ASP A 531 -2.62 -29.49 9.74
N ALA A 532 -2.36 -29.57 11.04
CA ALA A 532 -1.67 -28.51 11.80
C ALA A 532 -0.13 -28.60 11.67
N ASP A 533 0.37 -29.04 10.53
CA ASP A 533 1.78 -29.18 10.22
C ASP A 533 2.23 -28.21 9.11
N VAL A 534 3.50 -28.31 8.71
CA VAL A 534 4.10 -27.46 7.68
C VAL A 534 3.46 -27.70 6.31
N ASP A 535 3.13 -28.96 5.97
CA ASP A 535 2.51 -29.31 4.70
C ASP A 535 1.07 -28.77 4.62
N GLY A 536 0.27 -28.91 5.68
CA GLY A 536 -1.07 -28.35 5.79
C GLY A 536 -1.07 -26.82 5.71
N SER A 537 -0.10 -26.15 6.35
CA SER A 537 0.09 -24.71 6.22
C SER A 537 0.43 -24.29 4.80
N HIS A 538 1.24 -25.09 4.08
CA HIS A 538 1.57 -24.85 2.69
C HIS A 538 0.35 -25.03 1.77
N ILE A 539 -0.45 -26.10 1.96
CA ILE A 539 -1.68 -26.34 1.20
C ILE A 539 -2.68 -25.19 1.40
N ARG A 540 -2.86 -24.72 2.65
CA ARG A 540 -3.70 -23.57 2.97
C ARG A 540 -3.25 -22.31 2.22
N CYS A 541 -1.93 -22.03 2.22
CA CYS A 541 -1.37 -20.90 1.49
C CYS A 541 -1.63 -21.02 -0.02
N LEU A 542 -1.46 -22.19 -0.62
CA LEU A 542 -1.73 -22.43 -2.05
C LEU A 542 -3.21 -22.25 -2.40
N LEU A 543 -4.12 -22.74 -1.54
CA LEU A 543 -5.57 -22.55 -1.71
C LEU A 543 -5.98 -21.08 -1.61
N LEU A 544 -5.48 -20.37 -0.60
CA LEU A 544 -5.75 -18.94 -0.45
C LEU A 544 -5.21 -18.13 -1.64
N THR A 545 -4.02 -18.50 -2.16
CA THR A 545 -3.45 -17.88 -3.36
C THR A 545 -4.33 -18.14 -4.59
N LEU A 546 -4.85 -19.37 -4.74
CA LEU A 546 -5.75 -19.73 -5.83
C LEU A 546 -7.07 -18.95 -5.75
N ILE A 547 -7.67 -18.91 -4.55
CA ILE A 547 -8.94 -18.20 -4.32
C ILE A 547 -8.74 -16.70 -4.52
N HIS A 548 -7.67 -16.12 -3.98
CA HIS A 548 -7.34 -14.70 -4.17
C HIS A 548 -7.21 -14.32 -5.64
N LYS A 549 -6.52 -15.14 -6.42
CA LYS A 549 -6.25 -14.83 -7.83
C LYS A 549 -7.45 -15.04 -8.75
N TYR A 550 -8.31 -16.01 -8.45
CA TYR A 550 -9.38 -16.43 -9.39
C TYR A 550 -10.79 -16.33 -8.83
N MET A 551 -10.96 -16.14 -7.53
CA MET A 551 -12.26 -16.09 -6.85
C MET A 551 -12.22 -15.03 -5.71
N CYS A 552 -11.54 -13.91 -5.95
CA CYS A 552 -11.29 -12.85 -4.96
C CYS A 552 -12.55 -12.38 -4.20
N PRO A 553 -13.73 -12.25 -4.83
CA PRO A 553 -14.94 -11.86 -4.11
C PRO A 553 -15.30 -12.76 -2.93
N LEU A 554 -14.93 -14.05 -2.95
CA LEU A 554 -15.13 -14.93 -1.78
C LEU A 554 -14.33 -14.48 -0.54
N LEU A 555 -13.14 -13.90 -0.75
CA LEU A 555 -12.31 -13.37 0.34
C LEU A 555 -12.80 -12.00 0.79
N THR A 556 -13.12 -11.11 -0.15
CA THR A 556 -13.57 -9.75 0.17
C THR A 556 -14.93 -9.72 0.88
N GLU A 557 -15.80 -10.69 0.62
CA GLU A 557 -17.05 -10.86 1.33
C GLU A 557 -16.95 -11.73 2.60
N GLY A 558 -15.74 -12.16 2.98
CA GLY A 558 -15.51 -12.92 4.19
C GLY A 558 -16.12 -14.33 4.16
N ARG A 559 -16.28 -14.96 2.97
CA ARG A 559 -16.84 -16.30 2.83
C ARG A 559 -15.80 -17.43 2.96
N VAL A 560 -14.52 -17.12 3.12
CA VAL A 560 -13.44 -18.11 3.24
C VAL A 560 -12.91 -18.15 4.65
N PHE A 561 -12.88 -19.35 5.21
CA PHE A 561 -12.47 -19.62 6.58
C PHE A 561 -11.32 -20.66 6.60
N ALA A 562 -10.40 -20.51 7.51
CA ALA A 562 -9.39 -21.52 7.82
C ALA A 562 -9.72 -22.16 9.17
N ALA A 563 -10.02 -23.44 9.17
CA ALA A 563 -10.19 -24.19 10.41
C ALA A 563 -8.83 -24.42 11.07
N GLN A 564 -8.78 -24.25 12.37
CA GLN A 564 -7.60 -24.54 13.18
C GLN A 564 -7.86 -25.81 14.00
N PRO A 565 -7.35 -26.98 13.58
CA PRO A 565 -7.42 -28.17 14.39
C PRO A 565 -6.47 -28.06 15.58
N PRO A 566 -6.84 -28.61 16.77
CA PRO A 566 -5.93 -28.65 17.90
C PRO A 566 -4.76 -29.59 17.62
N LEU A 567 -3.56 -29.21 18.08
CA LEU A 567 -2.36 -30.06 18.01
C LEU A 567 -2.37 -31.16 19.06
N TYR A 568 -3.02 -30.89 20.20
CA TYR A 568 -3.02 -31.77 21.35
C TYR A 568 -4.41 -31.94 21.94
N SER A 569 -4.70 -33.13 22.45
CA SER A 569 -5.84 -33.37 23.31
C SER A 569 -5.45 -34.14 24.56
N LEU A 570 -6.07 -33.82 25.68
CA LEU A 570 -5.91 -34.50 26.97
C LEU A 570 -7.29 -34.75 27.57
N ARG A 571 -7.63 -35.99 27.81
CA ARG A 571 -8.87 -36.32 28.53
C ARG A 571 -8.59 -36.45 30.02
N VAL A 572 -9.31 -35.67 30.82
CA VAL A 572 -9.22 -35.69 32.28
C VAL A 572 -10.61 -35.93 32.85
N GLY A 573 -10.93 -37.19 33.20
CA GLY A 573 -12.31 -37.59 33.52
C GLY A 573 -13.21 -37.44 32.31
N ASP A 574 -14.33 -36.70 32.44
CA ASP A 574 -15.26 -36.43 31.37
C ASP A 574 -14.90 -35.15 30.55
N THR A 575 -13.87 -34.43 30.98
CA THR A 575 -13.46 -33.19 30.31
C THR A 575 -12.32 -33.48 29.32
N VAL A 576 -12.49 -32.93 28.08
CA VAL A 576 -11.45 -32.97 27.07
C VAL A 576 -10.86 -31.57 26.92
N HIS A 577 -9.57 -31.46 27.32
CA HIS A 577 -8.77 -30.27 27.08
C HIS A 577 -8.13 -30.35 25.70
N ARG A 578 -8.09 -29.22 24.96
CA ARG A 578 -7.45 -29.10 23.66
C ARG A 578 -6.45 -27.98 23.72
N ALA A 579 -5.30 -28.15 23.06
CA ALA A 579 -4.29 -27.11 22.91
C ALA A 579 -3.87 -27.00 21.44
N PHE A 580 -3.70 -25.77 20.98
CA PHE A 580 -3.39 -25.44 19.59
C PHE A 580 -1.89 -25.14 19.41
N THR A 581 -1.19 -24.86 20.51
CA THR A 581 0.27 -24.64 20.53
C THR A 581 0.93 -25.43 21.65
N ASP A 582 2.27 -25.49 21.63
CA ASP A 582 3.05 -26.10 22.72
C ASP A 582 2.89 -25.27 24.01
N GLU A 583 2.84 -23.95 23.91
CA GLU A 583 2.67 -23.04 25.04
C GLU A 583 1.32 -23.27 25.73
N GLU A 584 0.22 -23.31 24.97
CA GLU A 584 -1.13 -23.59 25.51
C GLU A 584 -1.18 -24.97 26.22
N ARG A 585 -0.53 -25.98 25.64
CA ARG A 585 -0.43 -27.30 26.27
C ARG A 585 0.26 -27.22 27.65
N ASP A 586 1.37 -26.48 27.71
CA ASP A 586 2.16 -26.32 28.91
C ASP A 586 1.42 -25.49 29.98
N GLU A 587 0.68 -24.45 29.57
CA GLU A 587 -0.17 -23.66 30.45
C GLU A 587 -1.33 -24.49 31.04
N ILE A 588 -2.04 -25.26 30.19
CA ILE A 588 -3.09 -26.15 30.66
C ILE A 588 -2.52 -27.21 31.60
N THR A 589 -1.36 -27.77 31.28
CA THR A 589 -0.67 -28.75 32.14
C THR A 589 -0.33 -28.15 33.49
N ALA A 590 0.21 -26.93 33.54
CA ALA A 590 0.55 -26.21 34.77
C ALA A 590 -0.72 -25.91 35.60
N SER A 591 -1.80 -25.48 34.97
CA SER A 591 -3.10 -25.22 35.62
C SER A 591 -3.68 -26.48 36.27
N LEU A 592 -3.64 -27.61 35.56
CA LEU A 592 -4.13 -28.88 36.07
C LEU A 592 -3.24 -29.43 37.21
N ALA A 593 -1.94 -29.16 37.17
CA ALA A 593 -1.02 -29.51 38.24
C ALA A 593 -1.26 -28.68 39.53
N GLN A 594 -1.53 -27.39 39.39
CA GLN A 594 -1.93 -26.52 40.50
C GLN A 594 -3.26 -26.98 41.13
N GLY A 595 -4.16 -27.55 40.32
CA GLY A 595 -5.40 -28.19 40.77
C GLY A 595 -5.21 -29.54 41.46
N GLY A 596 -3.97 -29.94 41.80
CA GLY A 596 -3.64 -31.14 42.56
C GLY A 596 -3.46 -32.42 41.74
N ARG A 597 -3.36 -32.32 40.41
CA ARG A 597 -3.10 -33.48 39.54
C ARG A 597 -1.60 -33.68 39.30
N LYS A 598 -1.16 -34.93 39.34
CA LYS A 598 0.27 -35.24 39.05
C LYS A 598 0.52 -35.13 37.55
N VAL A 599 1.53 -34.35 37.16
CA VAL A 599 1.92 -34.13 35.75
C VAL A 599 2.21 -35.44 35.02
N GLU A 600 2.80 -36.40 35.68
CA GLU A 600 3.13 -37.74 35.16
C GLU A 600 1.90 -38.53 34.67
N ASN A 601 0.71 -38.20 35.16
CA ASN A 601 -0.57 -38.82 34.76
C ASN A 601 -1.29 -38.06 33.64
N LEU A 602 -0.79 -36.91 33.25
CA LEU A 602 -1.36 -36.08 32.18
C LEU A 602 -0.78 -36.51 30.83
N ARG A 603 -1.40 -37.51 30.22
CA ARG A 603 -0.97 -38.01 28.90
C ARG A 603 -1.64 -37.26 27.79
N TRP A 604 -0.93 -36.29 27.22
CA TRP A 604 -1.36 -35.59 26.02
C TRP A 604 -1.27 -36.51 24.79
N ASN A 605 -2.35 -36.59 24.05
CA ASN A 605 -2.35 -37.18 22.72
C ASN A 605 -1.98 -36.09 21.73
N ARG A 606 -0.91 -36.26 20.94
CA ARG A 606 -0.53 -35.36 19.87
C ARG A 606 -1.12 -35.88 18.57
N PHE A 607 -1.94 -35.08 17.92
CA PHE A 607 -2.46 -35.39 16.61
C PHE A 607 -1.39 -35.18 15.54
N LYS A 608 -1.13 -36.16 14.73
CA LYS A 608 -0.21 -36.07 13.57
C LYS A 608 -0.93 -35.62 12.31
N GLY A 609 -2.25 -35.68 12.30
CA GLY A 609 -3.10 -35.25 11.22
C GLY A 609 -4.59 -35.35 11.56
N LEU A 610 -5.43 -34.77 10.70
CA LEU A 610 -6.89 -34.72 10.86
C LEU A 610 -7.53 -36.13 10.93
N GLY A 611 -6.91 -37.13 10.31
CA GLY A 611 -7.41 -38.52 10.35
C GLY A 611 -7.34 -39.19 11.73
N GLU A 612 -6.59 -38.64 12.67
CA GLU A 612 -6.44 -39.15 14.06
C GLU A 612 -7.40 -38.45 15.05
N MET A 613 -8.16 -37.46 14.57
CA MET A 613 -9.08 -36.67 15.40
C MET A 613 -10.48 -37.28 15.39
N ASN A 614 -10.66 -38.41 16.09
CA ASN A 614 -11.98 -39.06 16.30
C ASN A 614 -12.65 -38.61 17.60
#